data_2d3a42fe5ee5fd3db38c815e1ca57d13
#
_entry.id   2d3a42fe5ee5fd3db38c815e1ca57d13
#
_cell.length_a   1.000
_cell.length_b   1.000
_cell.length_c   1.000
_cell.angle_alpha   90.00
_cell.angle_beta   90.00
_cell.angle_gamma   90.00
#
_symmetry.space_group_name_H-M   'P 1'
#
loop_
_entity.id
_entity.type
_entity.pdbx_description
1 polymer ?
#
loop_
_entity_poly.entity_id
_entity_poly.type
_entity_poly.pdbx_seq_one_letter_code
_entity_poly.pdbx_strand_id
1 'polypeptide(L)'
;MSTIDTLQKLLFDLAGVLPADTEPLFAMTTPVSLETNEAYIREGESSRRLAFIESGVIRAYTIKENGDEATLLLRWEGQFIASHDTIINRQPSRFIYRALEPVKLLQIDYGVLEEILKTHPEYEPLRNFFLMKMLAESLKMLESFVTQSPEERYRELLSERFDLVNRVPDKYIASMLGITPVSLSRIRKRMYTKSKQ
;
A
#
# COMPACT_ATOMS: atom_id res chain seq x y z
N MET A 1 12.44 -11.18 16.70
CA MET A 1 11.36 -11.82 15.93
C MET A 1 11.80 -11.82 14.49
N SER A 2 11.70 -12.95 13.79
CA SER A 2 11.98 -12.98 12.36
C SER A 2 10.88 -12.23 11.60
N THR A 3 11.15 -11.84 10.36
CA THR A 3 10.14 -11.26 9.48
C THR A 3 8.92 -12.17 9.31
N ILE A 4 9.19 -13.46 9.21
CA ILE A 4 8.16 -14.49 9.10
C ILE A 4 7.27 -14.49 10.35
N ASP A 5 7.85 -14.45 11.56
CA ASP A 5 7.07 -14.40 12.82
C ASP A 5 6.17 -13.16 12.87
N THR A 6 6.70 -12.01 12.38
CA THR A 6 5.94 -10.76 12.34
C THR A 6 4.76 -10.87 11.36
N LEU A 7 4.99 -11.45 10.18
CA LEU A 7 3.96 -11.63 9.18
C LEU A 7 2.92 -12.69 9.62
N GLN A 8 3.35 -13.81 10.20
CA GLN A 8 2.43 -14.79 10.77
C GLN A 8 1.53 -14.19 11.84
N LYS A 9 2.11 -13.42 12.76
CA LYS A 9 1.33 -12.71 13.78
C LYS A 9 0.34 -11.74 13.15
N LEU A 10 0.79 -10.94 12.18
CA LEU A 10 -0.09 -10.01 11.46
C LEU A 10 -1.24 -10.75 10.74
N LEU A 11 -0.94 -11.86 10.07
CA LEU A 11 -1.95 -12.67 9.39
C LEU A 11 -2.99 -13.21 10.38
N PHE A 12 -2.53 -13.68 11.55
CA PHE A 12 -3.41 -14.14 12.62
C PHE A 12 -4.25 -13.00 13.20
N ASP A 13 -3.62 -11.87 13.53
CA ASP A 13 -4.31 -10.71 14.12
C ASP A 13 -5.35 -10.11 13.15
N LEU A 14 -5.09 -10.18 11.85
CA LEU A 14 -5.97 -9.62 10.82
C LEU A 14 -7.08 -10.59 10.38
N ALA A 15 -6.76 -11.86 10.17
CA ALA A 15 -7.68 -12.82 9.57
C ALA A 15 -8.40 -13.70 10.62
N GLY A 16 -7.90 -13.70 11.88
CA GLY A 16 -8.41 -14.56 12.94
C GLY A 16 -8.15 -16.07 12.71
N VAL A 17 -7.55 -16.43 11.59
CA VAL A 17 -7.25 -17.81 11.18
C VAL A 17 -5.85 -17.86 10.59
N LEU A 18 -5.00 -18.73 11.12
CA LEU A 18 -3.77 -19.15 10.46
C LEU A 18 -3.93 -20.62 10.04
N PRO A 19 -3.56 -20.98 8.81
CA PRO A 19 -3.35 -22.37 8.47
C PRO A 19 -2.37 -23.03 9.45
N ALA A 20 -2.57 -24.30 9.76
CA ALA A 20 -1.71 -25.05 10.70
C ALA A 20 -0.25 -25.10 10.22
N ASP A 21 -0.05 -25.08 8.91
CA ASP A 21 1.26 -25.02 8.26
C ASP A 21 1.32 -23.82 7.32
N THR A 22 2.24 -22.91 7.57
CA THR A 22 2.50 -21.71 6.73
C THR A 22 3.82 -21.81 5.98
N GLU A 23 4.60 -22.87 6.23
CA GLU A 23 5.92 -23.08 5.62
C GLU A 23 5.88 -23.03 4.08
N PRO A 24 4.96 -23.69 3.37
CA PRO A 24 4.90 -23.65 1.92
C PRO A 24 4.72 -22.22 1.37
N LEU A 25 3.99 -21.38 2.10
CA LEU A 25 3.76 -19.99 1.69
C LEU A 25 5.03 -19.15 1.86
N PHE A 26 5.72 -19.30 3.01
CA PHE A 26 6.90 -18.48 3.31
C PHE A 26 8.16 -18.96 2.61
N ALA A 27 8.28 -20.27 2.35
CA ALA A 27 9.44 -20.84 1.63
C ALA A 27 9.62 -20.26 0.22
N MET A 28 8.54 -19.78 -0.40
CA MET A 28 8.57 -19.20 -1.74
C MET A 28 8.71 -17.67 -1.75
N THR A 29 8.86 -17.06 -0.57
CA THR A 29 9.08 -15.62 -0.49
C THR A 29 10.56 -15.28 -0.55
N THR A 30 10.88 -14.10 -1.09
CA THR A 30 12.24 -13.57 -1.16
C THR A 30 12.32 -12.18 -0.54
N PRO A 31 13.33 -11.88 0.30
CA PRO A 31 13.56 -10.55 0.80
C PRO A 31 14.09 -9.63 -0.30
N VAL A 32 13.60 -8.40 -0.34
CA VAL A 32 14.03 -7.36 -1.27
C VAL A 32 14.25 -6.07 -0.49
N SER A 33 15.34 -5.38 -0.77
CA SER A 33 15.62 -4.04 -0.25
C SER A 33 15.62 -3.05 -1.40
N LEU A 34 15.01 -1.88 -1.17
CA LEU A 34 14.99 -0.78 -2.12
C LEU A 34 15.63 0.44 -1.46
N GLU A 35 16.45 1.12 -2.22
CA GLU A 35 16.96 2.44 -1.84
C GLU A 35 15.91 3.52 -2.06
N THR A 36 16.10 4.67 -1.40
CA THR A 36 15.25 5.85 -1.61
C THR A 36 15.19 6.21 -3.10
N ASN A 37 14.00 6.46 -3.60
CA ASN A 37 13.69 6.73 -5.01
C ASN A 37 13.83 5.54 -5.97
N GLU A 38 14.13 4.36 -5.50
CA GLU A 38 14.15 3.16 -6.34
C GLU A 38 12.72 2.73 -6.71
N ALA A 39 12.55 2.30 -7.97
CA ALA A 39 11.26 1.81 -8.46
C ALA A 39 11.14 0.31 -8.22
N TYR A 40 10.14 -0.10 -7.46
CA TYR A 40 9.76 -1.50 -7.27
C TYR A 40 9.02 -2.07 -8.49
N ILE A 41 8.11 -1.30 -9.07
CA ILE A 41 7.43 -1.62 -10.32
C ILE A 41 7.46 -0.36 -11.18
N ARG A 42 7.80 -0.50 -12.47
CA ARG A 42 7.82 0.60 -13.44
C ARG A 42 6.55 0.60 -14.28
N GLU A 43 6.21 1.76 -14.79
CA GLU A 43 5.18 1.88 -15.84
C GLU A 43 5.57 1.01 -17.05
N GLY A 44 4.59 0.32 -17.63
CA GLY A 44 4.79 -0.63 -18.74
C GLY A 44 5.33 -2.01 -18.32
N GLU A 45 5.71 -2.20 -17.06
CA GLU A 45 6.21 -3.48 -16.56
C GLU A 45 5.07 -4.48 -16.35
N SER A 46 5.27 -5.74 -16.79
CA SER A 46 4.28 -6.82 -16.65
C SER A 46 4.56 -7.76 -15.47
N SER A 47 5.35 -7.31 -14.50
CA SER A 47 5.71 -8.11 -13.33
C SER A 47 4.50 -8.38 -12.43
N ARG A 48 4.33 -9.63 -12.03
CA ARG A 48 3.26 -10.09 -11.14
C ARG A 48 3.73 -10.23 -9.69
N ARG A 49 4.57 -9.32 -9.23
CA ARG A 49 5.07 -9.33 -7.86
C ARG A 49 4.02 -8.84 -6.87
N LEU A 50 3.81 -9.62 -5.82
CA LEU A 50 3.10 -9.24 -4.60
C LEU A 50 4.13 -9.16 -3.47
N ALA A 51 4.15 -8.08 -2.72
CA ALA A 51 5.05 -7.95 -1.59
C ALA A 51 4.36 -7.44 -0.33
N PHE A 52 4.88 -7.87 0.82
CA PHE A 52 4.58 -7.32 2.13
C PHE A 52 5.67 -6.30 2.49
N ILE A 53 5.26 -5.12 2.98
CA ILE A 53 6.18 -4.07 3.40
C ILE A 53 6.55 -4.30 4.87
N GLU A 54 7.81 -4.64 5.11
CA GLU A 54 8.36 -4.80 6.46
C GLU A 54 8.72 -3.46 7.09
N SER A 55 9.31 -2.57 6.29
CA SER A 55 9.68 -1.22 6.70
C SER A 55 9.71 -0.28 5.49
N GLY A 56 9.44 0.98 5.73
CA GLY A 56 9.51 2.04 4.73
C GLY A 56 8.17 2.34 4.05
N VAL A 57 8.19 3.29 3.13
CA VAL A 57 7.00 3.80 2.43
C VAL A 57 7.18 3.69 0.92
N ILE A 58 6.18 3.12 0.26
CA ILE A 58 6.08 3.07 -1.21
C ILE A 58 4.91 3.95 -1.67
N ARG A 59 5.17 4.72 -2.71
CA ARG A 59 4.18 5.54 -3.41
C ARG A 59 3.85 4.91 -4.77
N ALA A 60 2.55 4.69 -5.04
CA ALA A 60 2.06 4.40 -6.38
C ALA A 60 1.53 5.67 -7.03
N TYR A 61 2.00 5.97 -8.24
CA TYR A 61 1.64 7.19 -8.98
C TYR A 61 1.72 6.97 -10.48
N THR A 62 1.06 7.85 -11.22
CA THR A 62 1.18 7.96 -12.68
C THR A 62 1.63 9.37 -13.06
N ILE A 63 2.15 9.52 -14.27
CA ILE A 63 2.50 10.80 -14.86
C ILE A 63 1.38 11.18 -15.85
N LYS A 64 0.75 12.32 -15.62
CA LYS A 64 -0.30 12.85 -16.50
C LYS A 64 0.29 13.39 -17.80
N GLU A 65 -0.55 13.63 -18.80
CA GLU A 65 -0.14 14.20 -20.09
C GLU A 65 0.57 15.56 -19.97
N ASN A 66 0.23 16.34 -18.95
CA ASN A 66 0.89 17.63 -18.66
C ASN A 66 2.21 17.50 -17.88
N GLY A 67 2.68 16.28 -17.63
CA GLY A 67 3.91 15.99 -16.87
C GLY A 67 3.75 15.97 -15.36
N ASP A 68 2.58 16.32 -14.82
CA ASP A 68 2.34 16.27 -13.37
C ASP A 68 2.20 14.83 -12.86
N GLU A 69 2.76 14.57 -11.69
CA GLU A 69 2.59 13.29 -11.02
C GLU A 69 1.28 13.25 -10.22
N ALA A 70 0.49 12.20 -10.41
CA ALA A 70 -0.72 11.94 -9.64
C ALA A 70 -0.52 10.72 -8.74
N THR A 71 -0.52 10.94 -7.42
CA THR A 71 -0.43 9.87 -6.42
C THR A 71 -1.75 9.13 -6.33
N LEU A 72 -1.72 7.82 -6.62
CA LEU A 72 -2.86 6.94 -6.42
C LEU A 72 -2.98 6.55 -4.94
N LEU A 73 -1.89 6.05 -4.37
CA LEU A 73 -1.85 5.58 -2.99
C LEU A 73 -0.44 5.65 -2.40
N LEU A 74 -0.41 5.62 -1.08
CA LEU A 74 0.79 5.36 -0.28
C LEU A 74 0.59 4.01 0.42
N ARG A 75 1.67 3.22 0.55
CA ARG A 75 1.73 1.98 1.30
C ARG A 75 2.92 2.02 2.24
N TRP A 76 2.75 1.48 3.44
CA TRP A 76 3.71 1.52 4.53
C TRP A 76 3.80 0.17 5.24
N GLU A 77 4.53 0.10 6.32
CA GLU A 77 4.75 -1.12 7.11
C GLU A 77 3.44 -1.84 7.45
N GLY A 78 3.44 -3.15 7.32
CA GLY A 78 2.28 -3.99 7.62
C GLY A 78 1.26 -4.09 6.49
N GLN A 79 1.53 -3.49 5.32
CA GLN A 79 0.64 -3.53 4.17
C GLN A 79 1.23 -4.33 3.00
N PHE A 80 0.33 -4.81 2.15
CA PHE A 80 0.69 -5.44 0.89
C PHE A 80 0.72 -4.43 -0.25
N ILE A 81 1.61 -4.70 -1.22
CA ILE A 81 1.72 -3.92 -2.44
C ILE A 81 1.88 -4.82 -3.66
N ALA A 82 1.14 -4.49 -4.70
CA ALA A 82 1.18 -5.13 -6.00
C ALA A 82 0.57 -4.19 -7.06
N SER A 83 0.88 -4.42 -8.33
CA SER A 83 0.16 -3.76 -9.42
C SER A 83 -1.13 -4.51 -9.70
N HIS A 84 -2.27 -3.86 -9.46
CA HIS A 84 -3.58 -4.41 -9.82
C HIS A 84 -3.73 -4.63 -11.33
N ASP A 85 -3.09 -3.79 -12.16
CA ASP A 85 -3.10 -3.97 -13.60
C ASP A 85 -2.48 -5.31 -14.01
N THR A 86 -1.33 -5.67 -13.40
CA THR A 86 -0.63 -6.91 -13.77
C THR A 86 -1.25 -8.15 -13.15
N ILE A 87 -1.74 -8.08 -11.90
CA ILE A 87 -2.29 -9.23 -11.20
C ILE A 87 -3.74 -9.50 -11.61
N ILE A 88 -4.59 -8.47 -11.63
CA ILE A 88 -6.03 -8.64 -11.88
C ILE A 88 -6.33 -8.54 -13.37
N ASN A 89 -5.86 -7.48 -14.03
CA ASN A 89 -6.21 -7.19 -15.41
C ASN A 89 -5.30 -7.90 -16.43
N ARG A 90 -4.17 -8.46 -15.99
CA ARG A 90 -3.13 -9.07 -16.84
C ARG A 90 -2.63 -8.11 -17.93
N GLN A 91 -2.51 -6.84 -17.58
CA GLN A 91 -2.03 -5.76 -18.42
C GLN A 91 -0.76 -5.16 -17.82
N PRO A 92 0.12 -4.53 -18.60
CA PRO A 92 1.26 -3.79 -18.08
C PRO A 92 0.81 -2.71 -17.08
N SER A 93 1.63 -2.48 -16.04
CA SER A 93 1.33 -1.48 -15.02
C SER A 93 1.26 -0.07 -15.59
N ARG A 94 0.18 0.64 -15.34
CA ARG A 94 0.02 2.08 -15.65
C ARG A 94 0.62 2.97 -14.58
N PHE A 95 1.05 2.38 -13.48
CA PHE A 95 1.57 3.09 -12.31
C PHE A 95 3.01 2.73 -12.04
N ILE A 96 3.74 3.70 -11.52
CA ILE A 96 5.09 3.52 -10.97
C ILE A 96 4.95 3.35 -9.46
N TYR A 97 5.54 2.29 -8.91
CA TYR A 97 5.62 2.04 -7.48
C TYR A 97 7.05 2.33 -7.03
N ARG A 98 7.24 3.40 -6.26
CA ARG A 98 8.55 3.95 -5.90
C ARG A 98 8.72 4.07 -4.41
N ALA A 99 9.89 3.65 -3.90
CA ALA A 99 10.29 3.84 -2.52
C ALA A 99 10.51 5.33 -2.22
N LEU A 100 9.89 5.85 -1.16
CA LEU A 100 10.10 7.24 -0.69
C LEU A 100 11.24 7.37 0.31
N GLU A 101 11.64 6.27 0.89
CA GLU A 101 12.75 6.09 1.84
C GLU A 101 13.30 4.66 1.67
N PRO A 102 14.35 4.21 2.37
CA PRO A 102 14.78 2.82 2.32
C PRO A 102 13.64 1.87 2.71
N VAL A 103 13.36 0.86 1.87
CA VAL A 103 12.24 -0.08 2.05
C VAL A 103 12.75 -1.50 2.11
N LYS A 104 12.20 -2.28 3.02
CA LYS A 104 12.38 -3.74 3.06
C LYS A 104 11.05 -4.42 2.75
N LEU A 105 11.10 -5.39 1.86
CA LEU A 105 9.96 -6.15 1.40
C LEU A 105 10.20 -7.64 1.55
N LEU A 106 9.13 -8.38 1.77
CA LEU A 106 9.07 -9.80 1.54
C LEU A 106 8.15 -10.04 0.35
N GLN A 107 8.68 -10.53 -0.77
CA GLN A 107 7.93 -10.67 -2.01
C GLN A 107 7.73 -12.12 -2.45
N ILE A 108 6.66 -12.36 -3.18
CA ILE A 108 6.36 -13.59 -3.89
C ILE A 108 5.88 -13.26 -5.31
N ASP A 109 6.20 -14.12 -6.29
CA ASP A 109 5.52 -14.08 -7.59
C ASP A 109 4.07 -14.56 -7.43
N TYR A 110 3.13 -13.80 -7.96
CA TYR A 110 1.70 -14.10 -7.80
C TYR A 110 1.30 -15.41 -8.53
N GLY A 111 2.01 -15.79 -9.59
CA GLY A 111 1.80 -17.08 -10.25
C GLY A 111 2.19 -18.25 -9.34
N VAL A 112 3.30 -18.12 -8.62
CA VAL A 112 3.71 -19.11 -7.60
C VAL A 112 2.69 -19.18 -6.48
N LEU A 113 2.20 -18.03 -6.00
CA LEU A 113 1.13 -18.01 -5.00
C LEU A 113 -0.15 -18.69 -5.51
N GLU A 114 -0.56 -18.48 -6.76
CA GLU A 114 -1.73 -19.16 -7.35
C GLU A 114 -1.56 -20.68 -7.35
N GLU A 115 -0.36 -21.21 -7.64
CA GLU A 115 -0.10 -22.65 -7.60
C GLU A 115 -0.13 -23.20 -6.16
N ILE A 116 0.43 -22.46 -5.19
CA ILE A 116 0.33 -22.84 -3.77
C ILE A 116 -1.13 -22.93 -3.34
N LEU A 117 -1.95 -21.94 -3.69
CA LEU A 117 -3.36 -21.90 -3.35
C LEU A 117 -4.16 -23.04 -3.96
N LYS A 118 -3.76 -23.56 -5.14
CA LYS A 118 -4.40 -24.75 -5.75
C LYS A 118 -4.07 -26.04 -5.01
N THR A 119 -2.87 -26.15 -4.49
CA THR A 119 -2.38 -27.36 -3.79
C THR A 119 -2.68 -27.34 -2.29
N HIS A 120 -2.96 -26.16 -1.72
CA HIS A 120 -3.22 -25.92 -0.31
C HIS A 120 -4.54 -25.16 -0.10
N PRO A 121 -5.68 -25.83 -0.24
CA PRO A 121 -6.99 -25.17 -0.13
C PRO A 121 -7.24 -24.55 1.27
N GLU A 122 -6.50 -24.97 2.29
CA GLU A 122 -6.51 -24.39 3.63
C GLU A 122 -6.11 -22.90 3.67
N TYR A 123 -5.46 -22.38 2.62
CA TYR A 123 -5.14 -20.94 2.50
C TYR A 123 -6.26 -20.10 1.87
N GLU A 124 -7.31 -20.72 1.33
CA GLU A 124 -8.43 -20.01 0.69
C GLU A 124 -9.11 -18.99 1.63
N PRO A 125 -9.39 -19.31 2.90
CA PRO A 125 -9.97 -18.33 3.83
C PRO A 125 -9.09 -17.09 3.99
N LEU A 126 -7.77 -17.27 4.06
CA LEU A 126 -6.80 -16.19 4.18
C LEU A 126 -6.78 -15.32 2.90
N ARG A 127 -6.74 -15.93 1.73
CA ARG A 127 -6.84 -15.23 0.44
C ARG A 127 -8.11 -14.41 0.36
N ASN A 128 -9.26 -15.01 0.67
CA ASN A 128 -10.55 -14.34 0.61
C ASN A 128 -10.63 -13.16 1.58
N PHE A 129 -10.09 -13.32 2.79
CA PHE A 129 -9.98 -12.22 3.74
C PHE A 129 -9.21 -11.02 3.16
N PHE A 130 -8.03 -11.26 2.55
CA PHE A 130 -7.23 -10.17 1.98
C PHE A 130 -7.90 -9.51 0.77
N LEU A 131 -8.57 -10.28 -0.08
CA LEU A 131 -9.33 -9.74 -1.20
C LEU A 131 -10.48 -8.85 -0.72
N MET A 132 -11.23 -9.31 0.28
CA MET A 132 -12.33 -8.53 0.88
C MET A 132 -11.82 -7.29 1.60
N LYS A 133 -10.70 -7.38 2.32
CA LYS A 133 -10.06 -6.23 2.96
C LYS A 133 -9.62 -5.20 1.92
N MET A 134 -8.96 -5.62 0.84
CA MET A 134 -8.53 -4.73 -0.24
C MET A 134 -9.73 -4.07 -0.92
N LEU A 135 -10.82 -4.80 -1.14
CA LEU A 135 -12.07 -4.24 -1.67
C LEU A 135 -12.66 -3.19 -0.72
N ALA A 136 -12.75 -3.50 0.57
CA ALA A 136 -13.26 -2.58 1.58
C ALA A 136 -12.42 -1.29 1.67
N GLU A 137 -11.09 -1.39 1.64
CA GLU A 137 -10.18 -0.23 1.61
C GLU A 137 -10.39 0.63 0.34
N SER A 138 -10.59 -0.02 -0.81
CA SER A 138 -10.85 0.67 -2.08
C SER A 138 -12.19 1.40 -2.07
N LEU A 139 -13.24 0.77 -1.54
CA LEU A 139 -14.56 1.40 -1.37
C LEU A 139 -14.51 2.55 -0.37
N LYS A 140 -13.82 2.38 0.78
CA LYS A 140 -13.61 3.45 1.75
C LYS A 140 -12.91 4.66 1.13
N MET A 141 -11.88 4.42 0.31
CA MET A 141 -11.19 5.48 -0.41
C MET A 141 -12.13 6.22 -1.37
N LEU A 142 -12.90 5.48 -2.18
CA LEU A 142 -13.88 6.07 -3.10
C LEU A 142 -14.93 6.89 -2.33
N GLU A 143 -15.51 6.33 -1.26
CA GLU A 143 -16.47 7.00 -0.40
C GLU A 143 -15.92 8.31 0.17
N SER A 144 -14.66 8.29 0.64
CA SER A 144 -14.02 9.48 1.19
C SER A 144 -13.87 10.61 0.16
N PHE A 145 -13.64 10.29 -1.11
CA PHE A 145 -13.59 11.30 -2.18
C PHE A 145 -14.96 11.89 -2.51
N VAL A 146 -16.04 11.12 -2.32
CA VAL A 146 -17.41 11.54 -2.60
C VAL A 146 -18.02 12.32 -1.44
N THR A 147 -17.77 11.88 -0.21
CA THR A 147 -18.50 12.35 0.99
C THR A 147 -17.72 13.33 1.87
N GLN A 148 -16.39 13.30 1.80
CA GLN A 148 -15.52 14.10 2.69
C GLN A 148 -14.86 15.26 1.97
N SER A 149 -14.70 16.37 2.68
CA SER A 149 -13.82 17.46 2.27
C SER A 149 -12.33 17.06 2.34
N PRO A 150 -11.44 17.72 1.62
CA PRO A 150 -10.00 17.47 1.75
C PRO A 150 -9.44 17.65 3.17
N GLU A 151 -10.03 18.55 3.98
CA GLU A 151 -9.65 18.75 5.38
C GLU A 151 -10.02 17.54 6.23
N GLU A 152 -11.18 16.93 6.00
CA GLU A 152 -11.62 15.71 6.70
C GLU A 152 -10.76 14.52 6.32
N ARG A 153 -10.46 14.32 5.03
CA ARG A 153 -9.52 13.27 4.57
C ARG A 153 -8.12 13.44 5.18
N TYR A 154 -7.62 14.67 5.27
CA TYR A 154 -6.34 14.94 5.91
C TYR A 154 -6.37 14.67 7.41
N ARG A 155 -7.46 14.98 8.10
CA ARG A 155 -7.64 14.69 9.53
C ARG A 155 -7.69 13.20 9.79
N GLU A 156 -8.36 12.43 8.94
CA GLU A 156 -8.40 10.98 9.02
C GLU A 156 -6.99 10.38 8.83
N LEU A 157 -6.24 10.82 7.82
CA LEU A 157 -4.85 10.41 7.63
C LEU A 157 -3.98 10.69 8.87
N LEU A 158 -4.13 11.86 9.49
CA LEU A 158 -3.40 12.21 10.71
C LEU A 158 -3.79 11.31 11.89
N SER A 159 -5.06 10.95 12.04
CA SER A 159 -5.51 10.10 13.14
C SER A 159 -5.05 8.65 12.98
N GLU A 160 -4.99 8.17 11.76
CA GLU A 160 -4.54 6.80 11.47
C GLU A 160 -3.02 6.67 11.45
N ARG A 161 -2.31 7.67 10.91
CA ARG A 161 -0.86 7.61 10.64
C ARG A 161 -0.17 8.97 10.74
N PHE A 162 -0.10 9.49 11.96
CA PHE A 162 0.60 10.75 12.22
C PHE A 162 2.09 10.71 11.79
N ASP A 163 2.75 9.55 11.97
CA ASP A 163 4.15 9.35 11.57
C ASP A 163 4.36 9.50 10.06
N LEU A 164 3.43 8.99 9.26
CA LEU A 164 3.51 9.02 7.80
C LEU A 164 3.59 10.45 7.25
N VAL A 165 2.84 11.37 7.86
CA VAL A 165 2.80 12.78 7.44
C VAL A 165 4.15 13.48 7.59
N ASN A 166 5.01 13.00 8.50
CA ASN A 166 6.36 13.52 8.69
C ASN A 166 7.42 12.85 7.79
N ARG A 167 7.11 11.66 7.25
CA ARG A 167 8.02 10.86 6.39
C ARG A 167 7.79 11.12 4.90
N VAL A 168 6.58 11.55 4.52
CA VAL A 168 6.17 11.73 3.13
C VAL A 168 6.17 13.21 2.76
N PRO A 169 6.82 13.62 1.65
CA PRO A 169 6.77 14.99 1.16
C PRO A 169 5.34 15.51 0.94
N ASP A 170 5.08 16.74 1.34
CA ASP A 170 3.77 17.39 1.27
C ASP A 170 3.12 17.32 -0.12
N LYS A 171 3.91 17.43 -1.17
CA LYS A 171 3.40 17.33 -2.55
C LYS A 171 2.74 16.00 -2.85
N TYR A 172 3.22 14.90 -2.28
CA TYR A 172 2.65 13.57 -2.47
C TYR A 172 1.41 13.34 -1.63
N ILE A 173 1.40 13.84 -0.39
CA ILE A 173 0.21 13.84 0.47
C ILE A 173 -0.89 14.68 -0.18
N ALA A 174 -0.59 15.90 -0.62
CA ALA A 174 -1.55 16.76 -1.29
C ALA A 174 -2.13 16.08 -2.55
N SER A 175 -1.26 15.50 -3.39
CA SER A 175 -1.68 14.77 -4.58
C SER A 175 -2.61 13.60 -4.27
N MET A 176 -2.30 12.78 -3.25
CA MET A 176 -3.14 11.68 -2.79
C MET A 176 -4.51 12.17 -2.28
N LEU A 177 -4.54 13.33 -1.62
CA LEU A 177 -5.79 13.96 -1.15
C LEU A 177 -6.59 14.67 -2.25
N GLY A 178 -6.07 14.72 -3.48
CA GLY A 178 -6.71 15.41 -4.61
C GLY A 178 -6.66 16.94 -4.53
N ILE A 179 -5.64 17.51 -3.87
CA ILE A 179 -5.46 18.95 -3.67
C ILE A 179 -4.04 19.41 -4.04
N THR A 180 -3.83 20.72 -4.06
CA THR A 180 -2.50 21.31 -4.25
C THR A 180 -1.71 21.37 -2.92
N PRO A 181 -0.37 21.41 -2.96
CA PRO A 181 0.45 21.62 -1.76
C PRO A 181 0.11 22.92 -1.00
N VAL A 182 -0.26 23.97 -1.73
CA VAL A 182 -0.71 25.24 -1.13
C VAL A 182 -2.01 25.05 -0.35
N SER A 183 -2.95 24.28 -0.89
CA SER A 183 -4.20 23.94 -0.19
C SER A 183 -3.95 23.12 1.06
N LEU A 184 -3.04 22.14 1.01
CA LEU A 184 -2.63 21.35 2.17
C LEU A 184 -2.02 22.24 3.28
N SER A 185 -1.12 23.14 2.92
CA SER A 185 -0.54 24.11 3.86
C SER A 185 -1.60 24.98 4.55
N ARG A 186 -2.61 25.44 3.80
CA ARG A 186 -3.74 26.21 4.38
C ARG A 186 -4.60 25.36 5.32
N ILE A 187 -4.85 24.09 5.01
CA ILE A 187 -5.56 23.14 5.88
C ILE A 187 -4.81 23.00 7.20
N ARG A 188 -3.50 22.71 7.15
CA ARG A 188 -2.66 22.57 8.35
C ARG A 188 -2.72 23.82 9.24
N LYS A 189 -2.60 25.00 8.64
CA LYS A 189 -2.67 26.27 9.38
C LYS A 189 -4.02 26.43 10.10
N ARG A 190 -5.14 26.15 9.42
CA ARG A 190 -6.48 26.22 10.04
C ARG A 190 -6.65 25.25 11.20
N MET A 191 -6.19 24.01 11.04
CA MET A 191 -6.26 22.99 12.09
C MET A 191 -5.44 23.39 13.32
N TYR A 192 -4.24 23.90 13.12
CA TYR A 192 -3.39 24.38 14.22
C TYR A 192 -4.02 25.56 14.99
N THR A 193 -4.69 26.48 14.29
CA THR A 193 -5.39 27.61 14.94
C THR A 193 -6.59 27.14 15.76
N LYS A 194 -7.36 26.15 15.28
CA LYS A 194 -8.51 25.57 16.00
C LYS A 194 -8.12 24.77 17.24
N SER A 195 -6.91 24.20 17.29
CA SER A 195 -6.41 23.40 18.43
C SER A 195 -5.97 24.28 19.62
N LYS A 196 -5.84 25.60 19.42
CA LYS A 196 -5.41 26.56 20.45
C LYS A 196 -6.57 27.34 21.08
N GLN A 197 -7.77 27.14 20.61
CA GLN A 197 -9.01 27.69 21.20
C GLN A 197 -9.73 26.62 22.01
#